data_25a0f1ddc4596a915e2bce015486b514
#
_entry.id   25a0f1ddc4596a915e2bce015486b514
#
_cell.length_a   1.000
_cell.length_b   1.000
_cell.length_c   1.000
_cell.angle_alpha   90.00
_cell.angle_beta   90.00
_cell.angle_gamma   90.00
#
_symmetry.space_group_name_H-M   'P 1'
#
loop_
_entity.id
_entity.type
_entity.pdbx_description
1 polymer ?
#
loop_
_entity_poly.entity_id
_entity_poly.type
_entity_poly.pdbx_seq_one_letter_code
_entity_poly.pdbx_strand_id
1 'polypeptide(L)'
;MLADMRWWLRHGRDNGYAVPHFNVWNAEMLMGIMDAAEEARSPVIISFGTSFVSNVVYEEFAHLMRTMAEHSAVPAVVLWDHGRSFEIVHNAYRHGANAVMRDASRLPFEDNVSETRRVTDYFHPRGIPVEA
;
A
#
# COMPACT_ATOMS: atom_id res chain seq x y z
N MET A 1 -11.27 8.74 0.74
CA MET A 1 -11.37 8.55 -0.72
C MET A 1 -10.20 7.72 -1.21
N LEU A 2 -10.46 6.48 -1.67
CA LEU A 2 -9.41 5.60 -2.18
C LEU A 2 -8.74 6.20 -3.42
N ALA A 3 -7.40 6.22 -3.47
CA ALA A 3 -6.63 6.99 -4.44
C ALA A 3 -5.62 6.13 -5.24
N ASP A 4 -5.28 6.56 -6.45
CA ASP A 4 -4.19 5.97 -7.24
C ASP A 4 -2.84 6.50 -6.74
N MET A 5 -2.02 5.60 -6.19
CA MET A 5 -0.68 5.92 -5.69
C MET A 5 0.21 6.57 -6.76
N ARG A 6 0.17 6.08 -7.99
CA ARG A 6 1.03 6.59 -9.10
C ARG A 6 0.72 8.05 -9.40
N TRP A 7 -0.56 8.42 -9.39
CA TRP A 7 -0.97 9.80 -9.65
C TRP A 7 -0.46 10.72 -8.55
N TRP A 8 -0.67 10.36 -7.28
CA TRP A 8 -0.27 11.19 -6.15
C TRP A 8 1.24 11.32 -6.00
N LEU A 9 2.02 10.24 -6.25
CA LEU A 9 3.47 10.32 -6.24
C LEU A 9 4.02 11.21 -7.38
N ARG A 10 3.44 11.14 -8.58
CA ARG A 10 3.80 12.04 -9.68
C ARG A 10 3.43 13.49 -9.36
N HIS A 11 2.22 13.71 -8.87
CA HIS A 11 1.76 15.05 -8.49
C HIS A 11 2.66 15.66 -7.41
N GLY A 12 3.04 14.88 -6.38
CA GLY A 12 3.98 15.32 -5.35
C GLY A 12 5.34 15.71 -5.93
N ARG A 13 5.92 14.86 -6.78
CA ARG A 13 7.18 15.15 -7.46
C ARG A 13 7.10 16.43 -8.30
N ASP A 14 6.05 16.59 -9.08
CA ASP A 14 5.90 17.71 -10.02
C ASP A 14 5.58 19.04 -9.30
N ASN A 15 5.08 18.97 -8.05
CA ASN A 15 4.74 20.13 -7.21
C ASN A 15 5.64 20.30 -5.98
N GLY A 16 6.72 19.53 -5.85
CA GLY A 16 7.74 19.72 -4.81
C GLY A 16 7.33 19.30 -3.40
N TYR A 17 6.46 18.30 -3.24
CA TYR A 17 6.10 17.74 -1.92
C TYR A 17 6.19 16.20 -1.91
N ALA A 18 6.32 15.63 -0.72
CA ALA A 18 6.28 14.18 -0.52
C ALA A 18 4.89 13.73 -0.02
N VAL A 19 4.43 12.58 -0.48
CA VAL A 19 3.26 11.90 0.09
C VAL A 19 3.73 11.04 1.26
N PRO A 20 3.22 11.25 2.48
CA PRO A 20 3.65 10.47 3.64
C PRO A 20 3.15 9.02 3.53
N HIS A 21 4.00 8.09 3.97
CA HIS A 21 3.71 6.67 4.03
C HIS A 21 3.92 6.17 5.47
N PHE A 22 2.88 5.57 6.05
CA PHE A 22 2.89 5.07 7.41
C PHE A 22 2.49 3.60 7.47
N ASN A 23 3.34 2.79 8.10
CA ASN A 23 2.97 1.44 8.50
C ASN A 23 2.03 1.48 9.70
N VAL A 24 0.95 0.69 9.65
CA VAL A 24 -0.04 0.56 10.71
C VAL A 24 -0.21 -0.91 11.09
N TRP A 25 -0.37 -1.20 12.38
CA TRP A 25 -0.55 -2.56 12.89
C TRP A 25 -1.58 -2.69 14.01
N ASN A 26 -2.35 -1.65 14.26
CA ASN A 26 -3.56 -1.68 15.10
C ASN A 26 -4.53 -0.57 14.67
N ALA A 27 -5.76 -0.65 15.17
CA ALA A 27 -6.83 0.27 14.79
C ALA A 27 -6.58 1.69 15.32
N GLU A 28 -5.99 1.84 16.49
CA GLU A 28 -5.72 3.14 17.11
C GLU A 28 -4.68 3.94 16.30
N MET A 29 -3.63 3.29 15.83
CA MET A 29 -2.66 3.92 14.92
C MET A 29 -3.31 4.34 13.62
N LEU A 30 -4.11 3.43 13.02
CA LEU A 30 -4.82 3.72 11.78
C LEU A 30 -5.73 4.94 11.93
N MET A 31 -6.52 5.01 12.99
CA MET A 31 -7.41 6.14 13.28
C MET A 31 -6.62 7.44 13.43
N GLY A 32 -5.57 7.44 14.26
CA GLY A 32 -4.76 8.64 14.49
C GLY A 32 -4.06 9.15 13.22
N ILE A 33 -3.58 8.26 12.36
CA ILE A 33 -2.96 8.64 11.07
C ILE A 33 -4.02 9.21 10.12
N MET A 34 -5.20 8.60 10.02
CA MET A 34 -6.26 9.08 9.15
C MET A 34 -6.80 10.44 9.62
N ASP A 35 -7.01 10.62 10.93
CA ASP A 35 -7.43 11.90 11.52
C ASP A 35 -6.40 13.01 11.23
N ALA A 36 -5.11 12.72 11.43
CA ALA A 36 -4.04 13.68 11.14
C ALA A 36 -3.97 14.04 9.63
N ALA A 37 -4.18 13.06 8.74
CA ALA A 37 -4.20 13.31 7.30
C ALA A 37 -5.38 14.20 6.91
N GLU A 38 -6.55 13.99 7.50
CA GLU A 38 -7.75 14.82 7.25
C GLU A 38 -7.58 16.23 7.82
N GLU A 39 -7.05 16.39 9.04
CA GLU A 39 -6.74 17.70 9.61
C GLU A 39 -5.74 18.47 8.75
N ALA A 40 -4.68 17.79 8.29
CA ALA A 40 -3.67 18.38 7.40
C ALA A 40 -4.17 18.57 5.96
N ARG A 41 -5.33 18.01 5.60
CA ARG A 41 -5.83 17.96 4.21
C ARG A 41 -4.79 17.42 3.23
N SER A 42 -4.07 16.37 3.64
CA SER A 42 -2.95 15.79 2.93
C SER A 42 -3.27 14.38 2.42
N PRO A 43 -2.83 14.01 1.21
CA PRO A 43 -2.86 12.61 0.79
C PRO A 43 -1.99 11.76 1.72
N VAL A 44 -2.36 10.48 1.90
CA VAL A 44 -1.62 9.55 2.76
C VAL A 44 -1.56 8.15 2.15
N ILE A 45 -0.44 7.47 2.36
CA ILE A 45 -0.30 6.04 2.12
C ILE A 45 -0.29 5.34 3.48
N ILE A 46 -1.28 4.50 3.74
CA ILE A 46 -1.33 3.61 4.89
C ILE A 46 -0.95 2.22 4.43
N SER A 47 -0.08 1.55 5.16
CA SER A 47 0.40 0.24 4.77
C SER A 47 0.42 -0.76 5.91
N PHE A 48 0.37 -2.02 5.53
CA PHE A 48 0.58 -3.17 6.39
C PHE A 48 1.55 -4.12 5.69
N GLY A 49 2.46 -4.74 6.41
CA GLY A 49 3.51 -5.53 5.79
C GLY A 49 3.79 -6.85 6.47
N THR A 50 4.59 -7.66 5.82
CA THR A 50 4.95 -9.02 6.24
C THR A 50 5.49 -9.09 7.69
N SER A 51 6.11 -8.03 8.18
CA SER A 51 6.68 -7.99 9.55
C SER A 51 5.62 -7.90 10.66
N PHE A 52 4.37 -7.58 10.33
CA PHE A 52 3.31 -7.29 11.30
C PHE A 52 2.17 -8.31 11.31
N VAL A 53 2.23 -9.33 10.46
CA VAL A 53 1.17 -10.37 10.33
C VAL A 53 0.91 -11.18 11.61
N SER A 54 1.84 -11.16 12.57
CA SER A 54 1.63 -11.79 13.88
C SER A 54 0.76 -10.98 14.84
N ASN A 55 0.50 -9.71 14.55
CA ASN A 55 -0.17 -8.80 15.46
C ASN A 55 -1.70 -8.78 15.27
N VAL A 56 -2.15 -9.03 14.04
CA VAL A 56 -3.58 -9.00 13.67
C VAL A 56 -3.86 -10.02 12.57
N VAL A 57 -5.12 -10.43 12.44
CA VAL A 57 -5.59 -11.16 11.26
C VAL A 57 -5.62 -10.17 10.10
N TYR A 58 -4.71 -10.35 9.15
CA TYR A 58 -4.51 -9.37 8.07
C TYR A 58 -5.79 -9.10 7.29
N GLU A 59 -6.50 -10.16 6.92
CA GLU A 59 -7.72 -10.06 6.10
C GLU A 59 -8.75 -9.12 6.72
N GLU A 60 -8.97 -9.23 8.01
CA GLU A 60 -9.91 -8.37 8.76
C GLU A 60 -9.38 -6.94 8.88
N PHE A 61 -8.09 -6.80 9.16
CA PHE A 61 -7.46 -5.49 9.29
C PHE A 61 -7.39 -4.75 7.95
N ALA A 62 -7.13 -5.46 6.85
CA ALA A 62 -7.14 -4.90 5.52
C ALA A 62 -8.52 -4.33 5.13
N HIS A 63 -9.60 -5.01 5.50
CA HIS A 63 -10.95 -4.49 5.30
C HIS A 63 -11.20 -3.20 6.10
N LEU A 64 -10.71 -3.13 7.34
CA LEU A 64 -10.80 -1.91 8.14
C LEU A 64 -10.03 -0.76 7.48
N MET A 65 -8.77 -0.99 7.09
CA MET A 65 -7.94 0.00 6.39
C MET A 65 -8.63 0.49 5.11
N ARG A 66 -9.15 -0.43 4.30
CA ARG A 66 -9.86 -0.14 3.07
C ARG A 66 -11.10 0.72 3.32
N THR A 67 -11.92 0.32 4.28
CA THR A 67 -13.15 1.05 4.63
C THR A 67 -12.84 2.48 5.08
N MET A 68 -11.84 2.66 5.93
CA MET A 68 -11.42 4.00 6.38
C MET A 68 -10.90 4.84 5.22
N ALA A 69 -10.06 4.26 4.35
CA ALA A 69 -9.55 4.95 3.16
C ALA A 69 -10.68 5.38 2.19
N GLU A 70 -11.70 4.54 1.99
CA GLU A 70 -12.84 4.84 1.13
C GLU A 70 -13.71 5.98 1.67
N HIS A 71 -13.91 6.03 2.98
CA HIS A 71 -14.72 7.06 3.64
C HIS A 71 -13.96 8.35 3.96
N SER A 72 -12.64 8.33 3.87
CA SER A 72 -11.81 9.52 4.16
C SER A 72 -12.14 10.70 3.24
N ALA A 73 -12.08 11.90 3.81
CA ALA A 73 -12.20 13.18 3.09
C ALA A 73 -10.95 13.49 2.25
N VAL A 74 -9.82 12.86 2.54
CA VAL A 74 -8.55 13.02 1.80
C VAL A 74 -8.20 11.78 0.98
N PRO A 75 -7.36 11.93 -0.06
CA PRO A 75 -6.86 10.79 -0.83
C PRO A 75 -6.04 9.84 0.04
N ALA A 76 -6.43 8.58 0.08
CA ALA A 76 -5.73 7.54 0.84
C ALA A 76 -5.43 6.31 -0.03
N VAL A 77 -4.24 5.75 0.12
CA VAL A 77 -3.80 4.51 -0.53
C VAL A 77 -3.63 3.44 0.53
N VAL A 78 -4.08 2.22 0.23
CA VAL A 78 -3.84 1.02 1.06
C VAL A 78 -2.78 0.17 0.38
N LEU A 79 -1.58 0.16 0.93
CA LEU A 79 -0.42 -0.54 0.38
C LEU A 79 -0.09 -1.79 1.18
N TRP A 80 0.17 -2.91 0.49
CA TRP A 80 0.94 -4.00 1.11
C TRP A 80 2.43 -3.73 0.99
N ASP A 81 3.11 -3.67 2.13
CA ASP A 81 4.52 -3.35 2.24
C ASP A 81 5.37 -4.63 2.43
N HIS A 82 6.51 -4.71 1.75
CA HIS A 82 7.46 -5.83 1.79
C HIS A 82 6.86 -7.23 1.52
N GLY A 83 6.07 -7.38 0.47
CA GLY A 83 5.55 -8.68 0.04
C GLY A 83 6.65 -9.59 -0.53
N ARG A 84 6.97 -10.68 0.18
CA ARG A 84 8.09 -11.58 -0.14
C ARG A 84 7.78 -12.61 -1.22
N SER A 85 6.54 -12.77 -1.61
CA SER A 85 6.13 -13.66 -2.71
C SER A 85 4.93 -13.09 -3.47
N PHE A 86 4.70 -13.62 -4.68
CA PHE A 86 3.52 -13.29 -5.47
C PHE A 86 2.22 -13.60 -4.71
N GLU A 87 2.17 -14.74 -4.03
CA GLU A 87 0.98 -15.19 -3.29
C GLU A 87 0.60 -14.23 -2.17
N ILE A 88 1.60 -13.69 -1.45
CA ILE A 88 1.39 -12.70 -0.38
C ILE A 88 0.80 -11.42 -0.95
N VAL A 89 1.41 -10.85 -1.99
CA VAL A 89 0.90 -9.59 -2.58
C VAL A 89 -0.45 -9.79 -3.27
N HIS A 90 -0.70 -10.96 -3.84
CA HIS A 90 -1.99 -11.31 -4.43
C HIS A 90 -3.09 -11.47 -3.35
N ASN A 91 -2.77 -12.09 -2.21
CA ASN A 91 -3.68 -12.18 -1.08
C ASN A 91 -4.04 -10.77 -0.55
N ALA A 92 -3.04 -9.91 -0.39
CA ALA A 92 -3.24 -8.53 0.03
C ALA A 92 -4.19 -7.75 -0.90
N TYR A 93 -3.98 -7.88 -2.21
CA TYR A 93 -4.87 -7.28 -3.21
C TYR A 93 -6.31 -7.79 -3.08
N ARG A 94 -6.51 -9.10 -2.90
CA ARG A 94 -7.84 -9.69 -2.73
C ARG A 94 -8.60 -9.17 -1.51
N HIS A 95 -7.88 -8.76 -0.48
CA HIS A 95 -8.47 -8.26 0.78
C HIS A 95 -8.46 -6.72 0.89
N GLY A 96 -8.13 -6.01 -0.19
CA GLY A 96 -8.43 -4.58 -0.27
C GLY A 96 -7.25 -3.66 -0.47
N ALA A 97 -6.01 -4.16 -0.52
CA ALA A 97 -4.88 -3.34 -0.93
C ALA A 97 -5.08 -2.85 -2.37
N ASN A 98 -4.88 -1.55 -2.61
CA ASN A 98 -4.93 -0.96 -3.95
C ASN A 98 -3.56 -0.52 -4.46
N ALA A 99 -2.50 -0.87 -3.73
CA ALA A 99 -1.10 -0.83 -4.12
C ALA A 99 -0.35 -1.99 -3.45
N VAL A 100 0.69 -2.50 -4.05
CA VAL A 100 1.49 -3.61 -3.51
C VAL A 100 2.98 -3.36 -3.72
N MET A 101 3.81 -3.80 -2.75
CA MET A 101 5.25 -3.85 -2.90
C MET A 101 5.72 -5.31 -3.02
N ARG A 102 6.47 -5.62 -4.09
CA ARG A 102 7.18 -6.89 -4.24
C ARG A 102 8.62 -6.74 -3.78
N ASP A 103 8.89 -7.18 -2.56
CA ASP A 103 10.26 -7.17 -2.03
C ASP A 103 11.03 -8.41 -2.50
N ALA A 104 11.77 -8.25 -3.60
CA ALA A 104 12.69 -9.24 -4.14
C ALA A 104 14.18 -8.90 -3.87
N SER A 105 14.45 -7.93 -2.97
CA SER A 105 15.79 -7.39 -2.71
C SER A 105 16.82 -8.42 -2.25
N ARG A 106 16.37 -9.55 -1.70
CA ARG A 106 17.24 -10.64 -1.24
C ARG A 106 17.61 -11.65 -2.32
N LEU A 107 16.99 -11.55 -3.48
CA LEU A 107 17.25 -12.45 -4.60
C LEU A 107 18.44 -11.95 -5.43
N PRO A 108 19.14 -12.84 -6.17
CA PRO A 108 20.05 -12.44 -7.22
C PRO A 108 19.37 -11.50 -8.21
N PHE A 109 20.13 -10.61 -8.84
CA PHE A 109 19.59 -9.56 -9.71
C PHE A 109 18.61 -10.05 -10.78
N GLU A 110 18.97 -11.11 -11.51
CA GLU A 110 18.12 -11.66 -12.57
C GLU A 110 16.81 -12.24 -12.03
N ASP A 111 16.85 -12.88 -10.86
CA ASP A 111 15.67 -13.42 -10.18
C ASP A 111 14.79 -12.28 -9.67
N ASN A 112 15.39 -11.20 -9.12
CA ASN A 112 14.67 -10.01 -8.71
C ASN A 112 13.92 -9.38 -9.89
N VAL A 113 14.61 -9.19 -11.02
CA VAL A 113 14.00 -8.64 -12.25
C VAL A 113 12.86 -9.53 -12.73
N SER A 114 13.04 -10.85 -12.72
CA SER A 114 12.03 -11.81 -13.17
C SER A 114 10.78 -11.78 -12.26
N GLU A 115 10.97 -11.82 -10.96
CA GLU A 115 9.87 -11.78 -9.98
C GLU A 115 9.13 -10.44 -9.99
N THR A 116 9.85 -9.33 -10.07
CA THR A 116 9.24 -8.00 -10.18
C THR A 116 8.42 -7.90 -11.47
N ARG A 117 8.95 -8.37 -12.60
CA ARG A 117 8.22 -8.41 -13.87
C ARG A 117 6.94 -9.25 -13.76
N ARG A 118 7.02 -10.46 -13.19
CA ARG A 118 5.85 -11.32 -12.98
C ARG A 118 4.73 -10.59 -12.23
N VAL A 119 5.10 -9.85 -11.19
CA VAL A 119 4.13 -9.10 -10.37
C VAL A 119 3.57 -7.91 -11.15
N THR A 120 4.41 -7.14 -11.84
CA THR A 120 3.95 -5.98 -12.63
C THR A 120 3.06 -6.40 -13.79
N ASP A 121 3.38 -7.48 -14.50
CA ASP A 121 2.57 -8.00 -15.62
C ASP A 121 1.17 -8.43 -15.15
N TYR A 122 1.04 -8.89 -13.91
CA TYR A 122 -0.24 -9.25 -13.33
C TYR A 122 -1.04 -8.03 -12.84
N PHE A 123 -0.41 -7.10 -12.12
CA PHE A 123 -1.10 -6.02 -11.41
C PHE A 123 -1.33 -4.76 -12.26
N HIS A 124 -0.40 -4.38 -13.13
CA HIS A 124 -0.54 -3.16 -13.93
C HIS A 124 -1.79 -3.15 -14.83
N PRO A 125 -2.15 -4.25 -15.55
CA PRO A 125 -3.39 -4.27 -16.34
C PRO A 125 -4.67 -4.13 -15.48
N ARG A 126 -4.56 -4.37 -14.18
CA ARG A 126 -5.66 -4.23 -13.20
C ARG A 126 -5.68 -2.85 -12.52
N GLY A 127 -4.81 -1.95 -12.95
CA GLY A 127 -4.71 -0.60 -12.39
C GLY A 127 -4.00 -0.52 -11.03
N ILE A 128 -3.41 -1.63 -10.56
CA ILE A 128 -2.73 -1.68 -9.26
C ILE A 128 -1.26 -1.29 -9.41
N PRO A 129 -0.79 -0.25 -8.73
CA PRO A 129 0.63 0.11 -8.69
C PRO A 129 1.46 -0.96 -7.99
N VAL A 130 2.68 -1.15 -8.47
CA VAL A 130 3.68 -2.04 -7.87
C VAL A 130 4.91 -1.22 -7.52
N GLU A 131 5.31 -1.31 -6.25
CA GLU A 131 6.61 -0.89 -5.72
C GLU A 131 7.56 -2.09 -5.71
N ALA A 132 8.88 -1.87 -5.96
CA ALA A 132 9.91 -2.91 -5.97
C ALA A 132 11.27 -2.35 -5.56
#